data_7a4ce2a658986723e2b613077bfc1001
#
_entry.id   7a4ce2a658986723e2b613077bfc1001
#
_cell.length_a   1.000
_cell.length_b   1.000
_cell.length_c   1.000
_cell.angle_alpha   90.00
_cell.angle_beta   90.00
_cell.angle_gamma   90.00
#
_symmetry.space_group_name_H-M   'P 1'
#
loop_
_entity.id
_entity.type
_entity.pdbx_description
1 polymer ?
#
loop_
_entity_poly.entity_id
_entity_poly.type
_entity_poly.pdbx_seq_one_letter_code
_entity_poly.pdbx_strand_id
1 'polypeptide(L)' 'MLTEAEVDLGRHPAHEFQPARSVYAWIRYPSQAYLVQAQATAWTETAIRIWFFEPTIKIHREGWVWRNAVRPSSPEERQ' A
#
# COMPACT_ATOMS: atom_id res chain seq x y z
N MET A 1 -1.59 0.35 9.77
CA MET A 1 -1.04 1.15 8.65
C MET A 1 -0.39 2.40 9.22
N LEU A 2 0.42 3.04 8.41
CA LEU A 2 1.15 4.22 8.85
C LEU A 2 0.22 5.42 9.02
N THR A 3 0.54 6.27 9.99
CA THR A 3 -0.12 7.56 10.12
C THR A 3 0.50 8.57 9.15
N GLU A 4 -0.19 9.66 8.90
CA GLU A 4 0.37 10.72 8.06
C GLU A 4 1.65 11.30 8.65
N ALA A 5 1.75 11.35 9.98
CA ALA A 5 2.97 11.81 10.63
C ALA A 5 4.15 10.87 10.33
N GLU A 6 3.92 9.56 10.30
CA GLU A 6 4.97 8.60 9.97
C GLU A 6 5.39 8.70 8.51
N VAL A 7 4.47 9.00 7.62
CA VAL A 7 4.76 9.19 6.20
C VAL A 7 5.51 10.49 5.95
N ASP A 8 5.23 11.50 6.76
CA ASP A 8 5.90 12.80 6.72
C ASP A 8 5.81 13.47 5.35
N LEU A 9 4.58 13.75 4.95
CA LEU A 9 4.31 14.31 3.61
C LEU A 9 4.95 15.68 3.39
N GLY A 10 5.27 16.39 4.46
CA GLY A 10 5.98 17.67 4.34
C GLY A 10 7.39 17.52 3.80
N ARG A 11 8.08 16.43 4.17
CA ARG A 11 9.43 16.13 3.69
C ARG A 11 9.45 15.21 2.51
N HIS A 12 8.43 14.37 2.40
CA HIS A 12 8.33 13.35 1.34
C HIS A 12 7.02 13.55 0.61
N PRO A 13 6.98 14.46 -0.38
CA PRO A 13 5.74 14.72 -1.11
C PRO A 13 5.20 13.47 -1.80
N ALA A 14 3.88 13.36 -1.83
CA ALA A 14 3.23 12.24 -2.49
C ALA A 14 3.11 12.48 -3.99
N HIS A 15 3.31 11.42 -4.75
CA HIS A 15 3.10 11.41 -6.20
C HIS A 15 2.00 10.41 -6.50
N GLU A 16 1.08 10.77 -7.38
CA GLU A 16 -0.03 9.89 -7.73
C GLU A 16 0.38 8.91 -8.83
N PHE A 17 -0.05 7.66 -8.69
CA PHE A 17 0.01 6.72 -9.80
C PHE A 17 -1.16 6.99 -10.75
N GLN A 18 -0.87 7.14 -12.02
CA GLN A 18 -1.91 7.37 -13.03
C GLN A 18 -1.64 6.48 -14.24
N PRO A 19 -2.35 5.34 -14.34
CA PRO A 19 -3.38 4.84 -13.44
C PRO A 19 -2.82 4.19 -12.19
N ALA A 20 -3.69 3.87 -11.24
CA ALA A 20 -3.32 3.09 -10.08
C ALA A 20 -2.76 1.73 -10.51
N ARG A 21 -1.82 1.19 -9.73
CA ARG A 21 -1.12 -0.04 -10.08
C ARG A 21 -1.55 -1.19 -9.19
N SER A 22 -1.74 -2.35 -9.79
CA SER A 22 -2.04 -3.56 -9.03
C SER A 22 -0.78 -4.03 -8.29
N VAL A 23 -0.92 -4.27 -7.00
CA VAL A 23 0.19 -4.71 -6.15
C VAL A 23 -0.32 -5.71 -5.13
N TYR A 24 0.63 -6.37 -4.46
CA TYR A 24 0.37 -7.11 -3.23
C TYR A 24 1.01 -6.35 -2.09
N ALA A 25 0.32 -6.27 -0.95
CA ALA A 25 0.82 -5.56 0.21
C ALA A 25 0.63 -6.40 1.47
N TRP A 26 1.63 -6.36 2.35
CA TRP A 26 1.54 -7.00 3.65
C TRP A 26 0.81 -6.07 4.61
N ILE A 27 -0.29 -6.57 5.18
CA ILE A 27 -1.06 -5.84 6.18
C ILE A 27 -0.93 -6.60 7.49
N ARG A 28 -0.49 -5.88 8.54
CA ARG A 28 -0.24 -6.49 9.84
C ARG A 28 -1.39 -6.24 10.78
N TYR A 29 -1.78 -7.31 11.45
CA TYR A 29 -2.75 -7.28 12.54
C TYR A 29 -2.08 -7.81 13.80
N PRO A 30 -2.65 -7.58 14.99
CA PRO A 30 -2.01 -8.07 16.21
C PRO A 30 -1.71 -9.56 16.21
N SER A 31 -2.54 -10.37 15.57
CA SER A 31 -2.39 -11.83 15.60
C SER A 31 -1.60 -12.38 14.42
N GLN A 32 -1.61 -11.68 13.27
CA GLN A 32 -0.91 -12.18 12.08
C GLN A 32 -0.86 -11.12 10.99
N ALA A 33 -0.09 -11.43 9.93
CA ALA A 33 0.00 -10.59 8.76
C ALA A 33 -0.66 -11.28 7.58
N TYR A 34 -1.26 -10.50 6.70
CA TYR A 34 -1.87 -11.00 5.46
C TYR A 34 -1.25 -10.32 4.26
N LEU A 35 -1.04 -11.09 3.20
CA LEU A 35 -0.67 -10.54 1.91
C LEU A 35 -1.98 -10.31 1.14
N VAL A 36 -2.30 -9.05 0.89
CA VAL A 36 -3.56 -8.70 0.23
C VAL A 36 -3.29 -8.10 -1.15
N GLN A 37 -4.23 -8.34 -2.07
CA GLN A 37 -4.19 -7.68 -3.36
C GLN A 37 -4.74 -6.27 -3.20
N ALA A 38 -4.05 -5.28 -3.77
CA ALA A 38 -4.37 -3.89 -3.56
C ALA A 38 -4.09 -3.08 -4.82
N GLN A 39 -4.52 -1.83 -4.81
CA GLN A 39 -4.19 -0.85 -5.84
C GLN A 39 -3.31 0.21 -5.21
N ALA A 40 -2.11 0.39 -5.75
CA ALA A 40 -1.23 1.47 -5.31
C ALA A 40 -1.72 2.76 -5.96
N THR A 41 -2.08 3.73 -5.15
CA THR A 41 -2.68 4.97 -5.63
C THR A 41 -1.74 6.16 -5.56
N ALA A 42 -0.74 6.12 -4.69
CA ALA A 42 0.24 7.18 -4.56
C ALA A 42 1.50 6.62 -3.91
N TRP A 43 2.60 7.39 -4.00
CA TRP A 43 3.85 6.95 -3.40
C TRP A 43 4.67 8.14 -2.92
N THR A 44 5.51 7.88 -1.94
CA THR A 44 6.58 8.78 -1.52
C THR A 44 7.89 7.99 -1.58
N GLU A 45 8.99 8.60 -1.17
CA GLU A 45 10.27 7.91 -1.12
C GLU A 45 10.24 6.68 -0.21
N THR A 46 9.42 6.70 0.84
CA THR A 46 9.46 5.65 1.86
C THR A 46 8.17 4.87 1.99
N ALA A 47 7.06 5.34 1.43
CA ALA A 47 5.74 4.75 1.65
C ALA A 47 4.93 4.71 0.37
N ILE A 48 3.91 3.85 0.36
CA ILE A 48 2.97 3.72 -0.75
C ILE A 48 1.57 3.75 -0.17
N ARG A 49 0.69 4.56 -0.77
CA ARG A 49 -0.73 4.57 -0.40
C ARG A 49 -1.42 3.50 -1.22
N ILE A 50 -2.14 2.62 -0.53
CA ILE A 50 -2.84 1.51 -1.17
C ILE A 50 -4.33 1.58 -0.88
N TRP A 51 -5.12 1.05 -1.80
CA TRP A 51 -6.55 0.87 -1.67
C TRP A 51 -6.82 -0.62 -1.78
N PHE A 52 -7.48 -1.21 -0.78
CA PHE A 52 -7.64 -2.64 -0.71
C PHE A 52 -8.93 -3.02 0.01
N PHE A 53 -9.36 -4.27 -0.21
CA PHE A 53 -10.51 -4.82 0.50
C PHE A 53 -10.03 -5.42 1.81
N GLU A 54 -10.57 -4.93 2.93
CA GLU A 54 -10.21 -5.41 4.26
C GLU A 54 -11.00 -6.68 4.55
N PRO A 55 -10.36 -7.86 4.59
CA PRO A 55 -11.10 -9.11 4.70
C PRO A 55 -11.77 -9.32 6.05
N THR A 56 -11.24 -8.72 7.12
CA THR A 56 -11.80 -8.94 8.45
C THR A 56 -13.11 -8.20 8.67
N ILE A 57 -13.28 -7.05 8.05
CA ILE A 57 -14.50 -6.25 8.21
C ILE A 57 -15.23 -6.06 6.88
N LYS A 58 -14.69 -6.63 5.81
CA LYS A 58 -15.33 -6.69 4.48
C LYS A 58 -15.70 -5.33 3.91
N ILE A 59 -14.82 -4.35 4.08
CA ILE A 59 -14.96 -3.04 3.46
C ILE A 59 -13.66 -2.66 2.77
N HIS A 60 -13.74 -1.75 1.82
CA HIS A 60 -12.54 -1.19 1.19
C HIS A 60 -11.94 -0.11 2.08
N ARG A 61 -10.62 -0.08 2.11
CA ARG A 61 -9.88 0.91 2.88
C ARG A 61 -8.73 1.44 2.06
N GLU A 62 -8.29 2.65 2.40
CA GLU A 62 -7.11 3.26 1.82
C GLU A 62 -6.19 3.68 2.95
N GLY A 63 -4.89 3.47 2.77
CA GLY A 63 -3.93 3.87 3.78
C GLY A 63 -2.50 3.69 3.28
N TRP A 64 -1.58 4.16 4.09
CA TRP A 64 -0.15 4.13 3.78
C TRP A 64 0.53 2.92 4.40
N VAL A 65 1.44 2.32 3.65
CA VAL A 65 2.32 1.25 4.15
C VAL A 65 3.74 1.57 3.73
N TRP A 66 4.73 0.96 4.40
CA TRP A 66 6.12 1.13 3.98
C TRP A 66 6.33 0.50 2.60
N ARG A 67 7.24 1.08 1.82
CA ARG A 67 7.48 0.59 0.45
C ARG A 67 7.89 -0.88 0.41
N ASN A 68 8.67 -1.33 1.38
CA ASN A 68 9.13 -2.71 1.40
C ASN A 68 8.04 -3.72 1.75
N ALA A 69 6.86 -3.25 2.16
CA ALA A 69 5.71 -4.13 2.39
C ALA A 69 4.90 -4.37 1.12
N VAL A 70 5.28 -3.74 0.02
CA VAL A 70 4.52 -3.79 -1.24
C VAL A 70 5.38 -4.47 -2.31
N ARG A 71 4.75 -5.32 -3.10
CA ARG A 71 5.42 -5.96 -4.24
C ARG A 71 4.51 -5.90 -5.47
N PRO A 72 5.09 -5.89 -6.66
CA PRO A 72 4.28 -5.89 -7.89
C PRO A 72 3.44 -7.15 -8.01
N SER A 73 2.27 -7.03 -8.65
CA SER A 73 1.42 -8.17 -8.92
C SER A 73 1.34 -8.49 -10.41
N SER A 74 1.92 -7.67 -11.26
CA SER A 74 1.89 -7.89 -12.70
C SER A 74 2.77 -9.07 -13.08
N PRO A 75 2.29 -9.98 -13.95
CA PRO A 75 3.10 -11.11 -14.40
C PRO A 75 4.40 -10.69 -15.08
N GLU A 76 4.38 -9.58 -15.82
CA GLU A 76 5.58 -9.11 -16.52
C GLU A 76 6.69 -8.75 -15.53
N GLU A 77 6.35 -8.32 -14.37
CA GLU A 77 7.34 -7.88 -13.39
C GLU A 77 8.00 -9.02 -12.65
N ARG A 78 7.52 -10.23 -12.85
CA ARG A 78 8.12 -11.41 -12.24
C ARG A 78 9.13 -12.09 -13.15
N GLN A 79 9.30 -11.58 -14.33
CA GLN A 79 10.17 -12.20 -15.33
C GLN A 79 11.62 -11.74 -15.22
#